data_5e93e07405b116039852627706992abd
#
_entry.id   5e93e07405b116039852627706992abd
#
_cell.length_a   1.000
_cell.length_b   1.000
_cell.length_c   1.000
_cell.angle_alpha   90.00
_cell.angle_beta   90.00
_cell.angle_gamma   90.00
#
_symmetry.space_group_name_H-M   'P 1'
#
loop_
_entity.id
_entity.type
_entity.pdbx_description
1 polymer ?
#
loop_
_entity_poly.entity_id
_entity_poly.type
_entity_poly.pdbx_seq_one_letter_code
_entity_poly.pdbx_strand_id
1 'polypeptide(L)'
;MRRADRLFQIIQVLRRNRKPLTADAIAAELETSKRTIYRDIATLVEQRVPIRGEAGMGYILEKGFDMPPLMLTPDEIEAAVLGAQWVVGHADAVLARAAADLMAKIADTVPERLRPFVLEPASRARPSWNREHDRIDMARTRAHIHEGKKIALCYRDEHGRDTERTIWPIAIGYLEAVRLLAAWCELRKDFRSFRTDRVVDAVYLDEKYPERRDALRAKWRQSLVWEPPSDA
;
A
#
# COMPACT_ATOMS: atom_id res chain seq x y z
N MET A 1 -6.00 -30.56 2.48
CA MET A 1 -6.45 -29.27 3.04
C MET A 1 -7.82 -29.44 3.68
N ARG A 2 -8.04 -28.92 4.91
CA ARG A 2 -9.35 -28.97 5.59
C ARG A 2 -10.34 -28.04 4.88
N ARG A 3 -11.64 -28.38 4.94
CA ARG A 3 -12.68 -27.58 4.22
C ARG A 3 -12.71 -26.12 4.66
N ALA A 4 -12.60 -25.86 5.96
CA ALA A 4 -12.61 -24.48 6.49
C ALA A 4 -11.44 -23.65 5.94
N ASP A 5 -10.23 -24.23 5.90
CA ASP A 5 -9.04 -23.58 5.36
C ASP A 5 -9.22 -23.22 3.88
N ARG A 6 -9.85 -24.12 3.12
CA ARG A 6 -10.10 -23.92 1.69
C ARG A 6 -11.14 -22.83 1.43
N LEU A 7 -12.22 -22.74 2.22
CA LEU A 7 -13.21 -21.66 2.13
C LEU A 7 -12.54 -20.31 2.34
N PHE A 8 -11.68 -20.22 3.34
CA PHE A 8 -10.91 -19.00 3.60
C PHE A 8 -9.97 -18.65 2.44
N GLN A 9 -9.25 -19.64 1.91
CA GLN A 9 -8.35 -19.41 0.77
C GLN A 9 -9.10 -18.95 -0.49
N ILE A 10 -10.31 -19.45 -0.77
CA ILE A 10 -11.14 -18.94 -1.86
C ILE A 10 -11.43 -17.44 -1.70
N ILE A 11 -11.80 -17.00 -0.49
CA ILE A 11 -12.02 -15.57 -0.21
C ILE A 11 -10.75 -14.76 -0.46
N GLN A 12 -9.58 -15.25 -0.03
CA GLN A 12 -8.29 -14.56 -0.24
C GLN A 12 -7.92 -14.47 -1.74
N VAL A 13 -8.13 -15.55 -2.50
CA VAL A 13 -7.89 -15.58 -3.96
C VAL A 13 -8.79 -14.54 -4.65
N LEU A 14 -10.08 -14.51 -4.34
CA LEU A 14 -11.02 -13.54 -4.91
C LEU A 14 -10.68 -12.09 -4.48
N ARG A 15 -10.20 -11.88 -3.27
CA ARG A 15 -9.82 -10.56 -2.74
C ARG A 15 -8.61 -9.96 -3.45
N ARG A 16 -7.59 -10.77 -3.73
CA ARG A 16 -6.38 -10.31 -4.44
C ARG A 16 -6.68 -9.93 -5.89
N ASN A 17 -7.72 -10.49 -6.46
CA ASN A 17 -8.10 -10.31 -7.85
C ASN A 17 -9.25 -9.31 -7.99
N ARG A 18 -9.00 -8.23 -8.73
CA ARG A 18 -10.01 -7.19 -9.04
C ARG A 18 -10.87 -7.52 -10.27
N LYS A 19 -10.60 -8.63 -10.94
CA LYS A 19 -11.33 -9.13 -12.10
C LYS A 19 -11.99 -10.47 -11.74
N PRO A 20 -13.12 -10.83 -12.37
CA PRO A 20 -13.73 -12.11 -12.16
C PRO A 20 -12.76 -13.26 -12.45
N LEU A 21 -12.70 -14.24 -11.55
CA LEU A 21 -11.89 -15.46 -11.70
C LEU A 21 -12.81 -16.63 -11.98
N THR A 22 -12.45 -17.44 -12.97
CA THR A 22 -13.17 -18.69 -13.26
C THR A 22 -12.95 -19.74 -12.17
N ALA A 23 -13.90 -20.65 -12.00
CA ALA A 23 -13.74 -21.77 -11.07
C ALA A 23 -12.51 -22.64 -11.42
N ASP A 24 -12.13 -22.71 -12.70
CA ASP A 24 -10.93 -23.42 -13.15
C ASP A 24 -9.64 -22.73 -12.65
N ALA A 25 -9.57 -21.41 -12.73
CA ALA A 25 -8.42 -20.65 -12.23
C ALA A 25 -8.27 -20.79 -10.71
N ILE A 26 -9.37 -20.69 -9.96
CA ILE A 26 -9.37 -20.88 -8.50
C ILE A 26 -8.99 -22.34 -8.16
N ALA A 27 -9.50 -23.32 -8.89
CA ALA A 27 -9.19 -24.74 -8.69
C ALA A 27 -7.71 -25.05 -8.92
N ALA A 28 -7.12 -24.47 -9.96
CA ALA A 28 -5.70 -24.59 -10.27
C ALA A 28 -4.82 -23.99 -9.16
N GLU A 29 -5.15 -22.78 -8.69
CA GLU A 29 -4.39 -22.10 -7.63
C GLU A 29 -4.47 -22.82 -6.27
N LEU A 30 -5.62 -23.46 -5.98
CA LEU A 30 -5.84 -24.17 -4.70
C LEU A 30 -5.63 -25.69 -4.82
N GLU A 31 -5.09 -26.17 -5.93
CA GLU A 31 -4.82 -27.58 -6.19
C GLU A 31 -6.02 -28.50 -5.85
N THR A 32 -7.22 -28.07 -6.28
CA THR A 32 -8.47 -28.79 -5.99
C THR A 32 -9.34 -28.96 -7.24
N SER A 33 -10.46 -29.71 -7.14
CA SER A 33 -11.34 -29.90 -8.29
C SER A 33 -12.30 -28.71 -8.47
N LYS A 34 -12.62 -28.38 -9.72
CA LYS A 34 -13.62 -27.36 -10.09
C LYS A 34 -14.98 -27.61 -9.42
N ARG A 35 -15.41 -28.89 -9.31
CA ARG A 35 -16.63 -29.28 -8.59
C ARG A 35 -16.60 -28.89 -7.12
N THR A 36 -15.43 -29.00 -6.48
CA THR A 36 -15.22 -28.59 -5.08
C THR A 36 -15.34 -27.08 -4.96
N ILE A 37 -14.75 -26.33 -5.88
CA ILE A 37 -14.85 -24.85 -5.89
C ILE A 37 -16.29 -24.39 -6.01
N TYR A 38 -17.08 -24.94 -6.93
CA TYR A 38 -18.51 -24.58 -7.05
C TYR A 38 -19.28 -24.80 -5.75
N ARG A 39 -19.09 -25.98 -5.12
CA ARG A 39 -19.75 -26.28 -3.84
C ARG A 39 -19.31 -25.34 -2.72
N ASP A 40 -18.04 -25.02 -2.66
CA ASP A 40 -17.49 -24.16 -1.62
C ASP A 40 -17.91 -22.70 -1.82
N ILE A 41 -17.98 -22.19 -3.06
CA ILE A 41 -18.52 -20.86 -3.37
C ILE A 41 -20.01 -20.80 -3.01
N ALA A 42 -20.81 -21.83 -3.33
CA ALA A 42 -22.21 -21.87 -2.93
C ALA A 42 -22.35 -21.77 -1.40
N THR A 43 -21.53 -22.51 -0.64
CA THR A 43 -21.51 -22.43 0.82
C THR A 43 -21.14 -21.02 1.33
N LEU A 44 -20.17 -20.36 0.70
CA LEU A 44 -19.78 -18.97 1.06
C LEU A 44 -20.93 -17.98 0.79
N VAL A 45 -21.62 -18.12 -0.33
CA VAL A 45 -22.79 -17.30 -0.67
C VAL A 45 -23.94 -17.54 0.32
N GLU A 46 -24.23 -18.80 0.69
CA GLU A 46 -25.19 -19.14 1.74
C GLU A 46 -24.84 -18.49 3.09
N GLN A 47 -23.54 -18.37 3.40
CA GLN A 47 -23.02 -17.67 4.58
C GLN A 47 -22.98 -16.14 4.43
N ARG A 48 -23.64 -15.59 3.39
CA ARG A 48 -23.73 -14.16 3.09
C ARG A 48 -22.40 -13.50 2.73
N VAL A 49 -21.40 -14.27 2.30
CA VAL A 49 -20.19 -13.68 1.69
C VAL A 49 -20.61 -13.10 0.33
N PRO A 50 -20.41 -11.80 0.07
CA PRO A 50 -20.89 -11.15 -1.15
C PRO A 50 -20.01 -11.51 -2.36
N ILE A 51 -20.14 -12.73 -2.83
CA ILE A 51 -19.52 -13.21 -4.05
C ILE A 51 -20.55 -13.07 -5.17
N ARG A 52 -20.21 -12.31 -6.21
CA ARG A 52 -20.98 -12.25 -7.47
C ARG A 52 -20.31 -13.08 -8.54
N GLY A 53 -21.12 -13.64 -9.39
CA GLY A 53 -20.68 -14.37 -10.57
C GLY A 53 -21.47 -15.64 -10.79
N GLU A 54 -21.25 -16.22 -11.96
CA GLU A 54 -21.92 -17.44 -12.41
C GLU A 54 -20.91 -18.42 -12.99
N ALA A 55 -21.31 -19.69 -13.04
CA ALA A 55 -20.52 -20.75 -13.68
C ALA A 55 -20.21 -20.39 -15.14
N GLY A 56 -18.92 -20.33 -15.49
CA GLY A 56 -18.46 -19.97 -16.84
C GLY A 56 -18.05 -18.50 -17.00
N MET A 57 -18.67 -17.54 -16.31
CA MET A 57 -18.29 -16.13 -16.37
C MET A 57 -17.24 -15.72 -15.30
N GLY A 58 -17.14 -16.49 -14.23
CA GLY A 58 -16.22 -16.25 -13.14
C GLY A 58 -16.88 -15.59 -11.93
N TYR A 59 -16.12 -15.54 -10.84
CA TYR A 59 -16.54 -15.07 -9.52
C TYR A 59 -15.69 -13.89 -9.07
N ILE A 60 -16.31 -12.91 -8.44
CA ILE A 60 -15.67 -11.73 -7.86
C ILE A 60 -16.24 -11.45 -6.48
N LEU A 61 -15.39 -11.04 -5.54
CA LEU A 61 -15.81 -10.56 -4.24
C LEU A 61 -16.18 -9.07 -4.34
N GLU A 62 -17.36 -8.68 -3.86
CA GLU A 62 -17.79 -7.29 -3.84
C GLU A 62 -16.94 -6.43 -2.89
N LYS A 63 -16.86 -5.13 -3.21
CA LYS A 63 -16.15 -4.17 -2.36
C LYS A 63 -16.94 -3.90 -1.08
N GLY A 64 -16.21 -3.68 0.02
CA GLY A 64 -16.83 -3.32 1.31
C GLY A 64 -17.26 -4.51 2.18
N PHE A 65 -16.86 -5.72 1.83
CA PHE A 65 -17.03 -6.86 2.72
C PHE A 65 -16.04 -6.74 3.88
N ASP A 66 -16.57 -6.38 5.05
CA ASP A 66 -15.83 -6.44 6.30
C ASP A 66 -15.61 -7.90 6.67
N MET A 67 -14.36 -8.31 6.58
CA MET A 67 -14.00 -9.70 6.86
C MET A 67 -14.24 -10.07 8.32
N PRO A 68 -14.65 -11.34 8.55
CA PRO A 68 -14.41 -12.01 9.83
C PRO A 68 -12.93 -11.85 10.23
N PRO A 69 -12.57 -11.99 11.52
CA PRO A 69 -11.23 -11.70 12.03
C PRO A 69 -10.16 -12.24 11.10
N LEU A 70 -9.20 -11.40 10.72
CA LEU A 70 -8.07 -11.75 9.86
C LEU A 70 -7.39 -12.98 10.43
N MET A 71 -7.66 -14.16 9.83
CA MET A 71 -6.95 -15.39 10.19
C MET A 71 -5.55 -15.32 9.55
N LEU A 72 -4.62 -14.64 10.23
CA LEU A 72 -3.24 -14.53 9.78
C LEU A 72 -2.48 -15.79 10.13
N THR A 73 -1.65 -16.25 9.19
CA THR A 73 -0.62 -17.25 9.45
C THR A 73 0.55 -16.63 10.25
N PRO A 74 1.39 -17.42 10.91
CA PRO A 74 2.60 -16.91 11.56
C PRO A 74 3.46 -16.04 10.66
N ASP A 75 3.70 -16.45 9.41
CA ASP A 75 4.52 -15.71 8.44
C ASP A 75 3.86 -14.38 8.03
N GLU A 76 2.53 -14.35 7.88
CA GLU A 76 1.80 -13.11 7.59
C GLU A 76 1.84 -12.13 8.76
N ILE A 77 1.80 -12.63 9.99
CA ILE A 77 1.99 -11.82 11.21
C ILE A 77 3.41 -11.25 11.23
N GLU A 78 4.44 -12.09 11.06
CA GLU A 78 5.83 -11.62 11.03
C GLU A 78 6.06 -10.57 9.94
N ALA A 79 5.56 -10.78 8.74
CA ALA A 79 5.66 -9.82 7.64
C ALA A 79 4.97 -8.48 7.97
N ALA A 80 3.77 -8.53 8.57
CA ALA A 80 3.04 -7.34 8.98
C ALA A 80 3.78 -6.58 10.09
N VAL A 81 4.29 -7.28 11.10
CA VAL A 81 5.03 -6.71 12.23
C VAL A 81 6.36 -6.11 11.76
N LEU A 82 7.11 -6.81 10.91
CA LEU A 82 8.35 -6.29 10.33
C LEU A 82 8.11 -5.02 9.53
N GLY A 83 7.07 -5.01 8.67
CA GLY A 83 6.67 -3.82 7.92
C GLY A 83 6.23 -2.66 8.82
N ALA A 84 5.46 -2.94 9.87
CA ALA A 84 5.05 -1.92 10.84
C ALA A 84 6.23 -1.36 11.64
N GLN A 85 7.17 -2.20 12.09
CA GLN A 85 8.41 -1.76 12.74
C GLN A 85 9.26 -0.89 11.83
N TRP A 86 9.35 -1.25 10.53
CA TRP A 86 10.03 -0.43 9.56
C TRP A 86 9.38 0.97 9.46
N VAL A 87 8.04 1.04 9.39
CA VAL A 87 7.31 2.30 9.36
C VAL A 87 7.56 3.12 10.63
N VAL A 88 7.56 2.50 11.81
CA VAL A 88 7.87 3.18 13.08
C VAL A 88 9.27 3.82 13.03
N GLY A 89 10.26 3.13 12.48
CA GLY A 89 11.64 3.61 12.40
C GLY A 89 11.93 4.60 11.25
N HIS A 90 11.09 4.64 10.21
CA HIS A 90 11.40 5.34 8.96
C HIS A 90 10.35 6.38 8.53
N ALA A 91 9.11 6.29 9.01
CA ALA A 91 8.07 7.23 8.62
C ALA A 91 8.02 8.48 9.53
N ASP A 92 7.15 9.42 9.19
CA ASP A 92 6.83 10.56 10.05
C ASP A 92 6.03 10.11 11.29
N ALA A 93 5.92 11.00 12.27
CA ALA A 93 5.30 10.68 13.58
C ALA A 93 3.84 10.20 13.47
N VAL A 94 3.08 10.64 12.46
CA VAL A 94 1.68 10.22 12.27
C VAL A 94 1.62 8.77 11.82
N LEU A 95 2.39 8.40 10.78
CA LEU A 95 2.45 7.01 10.32
C LEU A 95 3.14 6.08 11.33
N ALA A 96 4.18 6.56 12.02
CA ALA A 96 4.84 5.79 13.06
C ALA A 96 3.88 5.40 14.19
N ARG A 97 3.05 6.35 14.65
CA ARG A 97 2.01 6.08 15.64
C ARG A 97 0.97 5.10 15.12
N ALA A 98 0.46 5.32 13.90
CA ALA A 98 -0.50 4.42 13.27
C ALA A 98 0.04 2.98 13.13
N ALA A 99 1.33 2.82 12.84
CA ALA A 99 1.97 1.51 12.75
C ALA A 99 2.10 0.83 14.13
N ALA A 100 2.42 1.60 15.18
CA ALA A 100 2.42 1.09 16.56
C ALA A 100 1.02 0.65 17.00
N ASP A 101 -0.01 1.46 16.72
CA ASP A 101 -1.41 1.12 17.00
C ASP A 101 -1.88 -0.13 16.23
N LEU A 102 -1.40 -0.30 14.99
CA LEU A 102 -1.68 -1.50 14.18
C LEU A 102 -1.08 -2.75 14.84
N MET A 103 0.18 -2.70 15.29
CA MET A 103 0.81 -3.83 15.97
C MET A 103 0.07 -4.21 17.26
N ALA A 104 -0.35 -3.21 18.07
CA ALA A 104 -1.14 -3.45 19.27
C ALA A 104 -2.49 -4.14 18.93
N LYS A 105 -3.20 -3.66 17.91
CA LYS A 105 -4.46 -4.27 17.46
C LYS A 105 -4.27 -5.72 16.96
N ILE A 106 -3.18 -6.00 16.26
CA ILE A 106 -2.86 -7.37 15.84
C ILE A 106 -2.64 -8.24 17.08
N ALA A 107 -1.83 -7.78 18.05
CA ALA A 107 -1.54 -8.53 19.26
C ALA A 107 -2.80 -8.86 20.08
N ASP A 108 -3.76 -7.93 20.13
CA ASP A 108 -5.04 -8.12 20.85
C ASP A 108 -6.00 -9.08 20.12
N THR A 109 -5.91 -9.13 18.79
CA THR A 109 -6.87 -9.87 17.97
C THR A 109 -6.45 -11.30 17.66
N VAL A 110 -5.14 -11.57 17.60
CA VAL A 110 -4.63 -12.91 17.28
C VAL A 110 -4.82 -13.88 18.47
N PRO A 111 -5.06 -15.17 18.18
CA PRO A 111 -5.10 -16.19 19.21
C PRO A 111 -3.81 -16.21 20.06
N GLU A 112 -3.91 -16.57 21.33
CA GLU A 112 -2.78 -16.53 22.29
C GLU A 112 -1.52 -17.26 21.78
N ARG A 113 -1.69 -18.39 21.09
CA ARG A 113 -0.58 -19.14 20.48
C ARG A 113 0.22 -18.38 19.42
N LEU A 114 -0.38 -17.33 18.83
CA LEU A 114 0.24 -16.50 17.78
C LEU A 114 0.78 -15.16 18.32
N ARG A 115 0.46 -14.78 19.57
CA ARG A 115 0.98 -13.56 20.20
C ARG A 115 2.51 -13.46 20.22
N PRO A 116 3.27 -14.54 20.45
CA PRO A 116 4.73 -14.46 20.40
C PRO A 116 5.28 -13.92 19.07
N PHE A 117 4.63 -14.22 17.93
CA PHE A 117 5.05 -13.69 16.62
C PHE A 117 4.88 -12.17 16.50
N VAL A 118 4.04 -11.56 17.33
CA VAL A 118 3.85 -10.11 17.38
C VAL A 118 4.79 -9.46 18.41
N LEU A 119 4.86 -10.04 19.61
CA LEU A 119 5.59 -9.44 20.74
C LEU A 119 7.10 -9.72 20.70
N GLU A 120 7.48 -10.87 20.19
CA GLU A 120 8.86 -11.35 20.12
C GLU A 120 9.19 -11.88 18.71
N PRO A 121 9.01 -11.05 17.65
CA PRO A 121 9.22 -11.51 16.28
C PRO A 121 10.69 -11.89 16.05
N ALA A 122 10.90 -12.92 15.21
CA ALA A 122 12.24 -13.37 14.85
C ALA A 122 12.98 -12.33 13.98
N SER A 123 12.22 -11.55 13.21
CA SER A 123 12.77 -10.51 12.32
C SER A 123 12.51 -9.12 12.89
N ARG A 124 13.53 -8.24 12.85
CA ARG A 124 13.41 -6.86 13.36
C ARG A 124 13.92 -5.84 12.35
N ALA A 125 13.13 -4.79 12.13
CA ALA A 125 13.58 -3.64 11.38
C ALA A 125 14.46 -2.73 12.24
N ARG A 126 15.63 -2.32 11.71
CA ARG A 126 16.48 -1.34 12.38
C ARG A 126 15.96 0.06 12.08
N PRO A 127 15.92 0.97 13.07
CA PRO A 127 15.67 2.40 12.81
C PRO A 127 16.75 2.98 11.90
N SER A 128 16.37 3.93 11.05
CA SER A 128 17.35 4.69 10.26
C SER A 128 18.11 5.68 11.16
N TRP A 129 19.43 5.48 11.31
CA TRP A 129 20.29 6.33 12.14
C TRP A 129 20.75 7.60 11.42
N ASN A 130 20.67 7.63 10.11
CA ASN A 130 21.24 8.68 9.27
C ASN A 130 20.18 9.33 8.37
N ARG A 131 18.99 9.58 8.93
CA ARG A 131 17.91 10.19 8.19
C ARG A 131 17.97 11.70 8.23
N GLU A 132 18.03 12.31 7.05
CA GLU A 132 17.81 13.74 6.89
C GLU A 132 16.39 14.12 7.32
N HIS A 133 16.27 15.27 7.99
CA HIS A 133 14.96 15.72 8.47
C HIS A 133 14.13 16.25 7.30
N ASP A 134 12.88 15.81 7.23
CA ASP A 134 11.94 16.39 6.28
C ASP A 134 11.66 17.85 6.65
N ARG A 135 11.76 18.72 5.68
CA ARG A 135 11.40 20.14 5.82
C ARG A 135 10.00 20.44 5.26
N ILE A 136 9.20 19.41 5.10
CA ILE A 136 7.83 19.45 4.60
C ILE A 136 6.94 18.62 5.51
N ASP A 137 5.72 19.08 5.76
CA ASP A 137 4.74 18.31 6.52
C ASP A 137 4.27 17.09 5.71
N MET A 138 4.75 15.93 6.10
CA MET A 138 4.48 14.68 5.40
C MET A 138 3.01 14.26 5.49
N ALA A 139 2.32 14.57 6.59
CA ALA A 139 0.91 14.26 6.76
C ALA A 139 0.03 15.13 5.85
N ARG A 140 0.28 16.43 5.79
CA ARG A 140 -0.39 17.35 4.86
C ARG A 140 -0.08 17.03 3.41
N THR A 141 1.17 16.65 3.11
CA THR A 141 1.57 16.22 1.76
C THR A 141 0.77 15.00 1.32
N ARG A 142 0.60 13.98 2.18
CA ARG A 142 -0.26 12.83 1.88
C ARG A 142 -1.72 13.22 1.66
N ALA A 143 -2.25 14.13 2.48
CA ALA A 143 -3.61 14.64 2.28
C ALA A 143 -3.77 15.30 0.91
N HIS A 144 -2.82 16.17 0.50
CA HIS A 144 -2.83 16.82 -0.83
C HIS A 144 -2.72 15.82 -1.98
N ILE A 145 -1.92 14.76 -1.83
CA ILE A 145 -1.88 13.64 -2.80
C ILE A 145 -3.25 12.97 -2.91
N HIS A 146 -3.95 12.75 -1.80
CA HIS A 146 -5.26 12.10 -1.81
C HIS A 146 -6.37 13.01 -2.36
N GLU A 147 -6.29 14.31 -2.06
CA GLU A 147 -7.28 15.31 -2.48
C GLU A 147 -7.05 15.85 -3.90
N GLY A 148 -5.89 15.61 -4.49
CA GLY A 148 -5.51 16.13 -5.80
C GLY A 148 -5.24 17.63 -5.78
N LYS A 149 -4.64 18.15 -4.69
CA LYS A 149 -4.32 19.55 -4.50
C LYS A 149 -2.85 19.86 -4.76
N LYS A 150 -2.59 21.11 -5.19
CA LYS A 150 -1.25 21.60 -5.49
C LYS A 150 -0.46 21.96 -4.23
N ILE A 151 0.87 21.95 -4.35
CA ILE A 151 1.78 22.46 -3.34
C ILE A 151 2.75 23.43 -4.03
N ALA A 152 2.94 24.62 -3.46
CA ALA A 152 4.01 25.52 -3.86
C ALA A 152 5.22 25.28 -2.96
N LEU A 153 6.39 25.04 -3.58
CA LEU A 153 7.64 24.75 -2.88
C LEU A 153 8.68 25.82 -3.18
N CYS A 154 9.38 26.32 -2.16
CA CYS A 154 10.71 26.85 -2.30
C CYS A 154 11.70 25.67 -2.18
N TYR A 155 12.42 25.38 -3.24
CA TYR A 155 13.26 24.18 -3.36
C TYR A 155 14.70 24.53 -3.65
N ARG A 156 15.63 23.99 -2.86
CA ARG A 156 17.07 24.13 -3.07
C ARG A 156 17.59 23.03 -3.97
N ASP A 157 18.10 23.42 -5.14
CA ASP A 157 18.65 22.46 -6.10
C ASP A 157 20.01 21.90 -5.63
N GLU A 158 20.58 20.98 -6.42
CA GLU A 158 21.89 20.37 -6.12
C GLU A 158 23.07 21.35 -6.17
N HIS A 159 22.87 22.52 -6.80
CA HIS A 159 23.85 23.59 -6.88
C HIS A 159 23.65 24.66 -5.78
N GLY A 160 22.75 24.43 -4.84
CA GLY A 160 22.45 25.33 -3.72
C GLY A 160 21.56 26.51 -4.09
N ARG A 161 20.95 26.55 -5.28
CA ARG A 161 20.07 27.64 -5.73
C ARG A 161 18.64 27.40 -5.30
N ASP A 162 18.02 28.39 -4.69
CA ASP A 162 16.62 28.32 -4.32
C ASP A 162 15.73 28.66 -5.53
N THR A 163 14.69 27.87 -5.73
CA THR A 163 13.77 27.99 -6.86
C THR A 163 12.34 27.74 -6.42
N GLU A 164 11.41 28.56 -6.91
CA GLU A 164 9.98 28.35 -6.66
C GLU A 164 9.40 27.33 -7.64
N ARG A 165 8.59 26.42 -7.11
CA ARG A 165 7.95 25.33 -7.85
C ARG A 165 6.50 25.17 -7.43
N THR A 166 5.57 25.19 -8.37
CA THR A 166 4.23 24.67 -8.14
C THR A 166 4.20 23.23 -8.63
N ILE A 167 3.78 22.31 -7.76
CA ILE A 167 3.80 20.89 -8.05
C ILE A 167 2.43 20.23 -7.80
N TRP A 168 2.17 19.17 -8.54
CA TRP A 168 1.03 18.26 -8.35
C TRP A 168 1.57 16.96 -7.71
N PRO A 169 1.43 16.80 -6.42
CA PRO A 169 2.05 15.69 -5.72
C PRO A 169 1.37 14.36 -6.08
N ILE A 170 2.15 13.30 -6.28
CA ILE A 170 1.68 11.98 -6.77
C ILE A 170 1.93 10.88 -5.75
N ALA A 171 3.15 10.79 -5.24
CA ALA A 171 3.59 9.73 -4.33
C ALA A 171 4.80 10.17 -3.51
N ILE A 172 4.96 9.55 -2.34
CA ILE A 172 6.13 9.69 -1.49
C ILE A 172 6.90 8.37 -1.56
N GLY A 173 8.16 8.44 -1.98
CA GLY A 173 9.10 7.33 -1.94
C GLY A 173 9.97 7.41 -0.69
N TYR A 174 10.14 6.28 -0.03
CA TYR A 174 11.02 6.14 1.13
C TYR A 174 12.28 5.41 0.69
N LEU A 175 13.40 6.12 0.66
CA LEU A 175 14.71 5.56 0.44
C LEU A 175 15.44 5.45 1.79
N GLU A 176 16.55 4.77 1.83
CA GLU A 176 17.28 4.50 3.06
C GLU A 176 17.66 5.78 3.84
N ALA A 177 18.19 6.79 3.14
CA ALA A 177 18.66 8.03 3.75
C ALA A 177 17.71 9.22 3.56
N VAL A 178 16.90 9.23 2.50
CA VAL A 178 16.07 10.39 2.11
C VAL A 178 14.68 9.97 1.67
N ARG A 179 13.76 10.92 1.66
CA ARG A 179 12.44 10.75 1.07
C ARG A 179 12.33 11.56 -0.21
N LEU A 180 11.61 11.01 -1.17
CA LEU A 180 11.36 11.65 -2.46
C LEU A 180 9.86 11.91 -2.62
N LEU A 181 9.52 13.13 -2.94
CA LEU A 181 8.18 13.51 -3.35
C LEU A 181 8.12 13.50 -4.88
N ALA A 182 7.49 12.48 -5.46
CA ALA A 182 7.23 12.42 -6.89
C ALA A 182 6.06 13.35 -7.22
N ALA A 183 6.23 14.22 -8.21
CA ALA A 183 5.23 15.20 -8.60
C ALA A 183 5.38 15.61 -10.07
N TRP A 184 4.30 16.10 -10.65
CA TRP A 184 4.34 16.92 -11.87
C TRP A 184 4.79 18.33 -11.50
N CYS A 185 5.78 18.86 -12.17
CA CYS A 185 6.29 20.23 -11.95
C CYS A 185 5.77 21.17 -13.03
N GLU A 186 4.97 22.17 -12.66
CA GLU A 186 4.39 23.15 -13.61
C GLU A 186 5.47 23.94 -14.36
N LEU A 187 6.56 24.31 -13.65
CA LEU A 187 7.65 25.06 -14.26
C LEU A 187 8.41 24.27 -15.32
N ARG A 188 8.64 22.98 -15.06
CA ARG A 188 9.39 22.10 -16.01
C ARG A 188 8.48 21.38 -16.99
N LYS A 189 7.16 21.38 -16.74
CA LYS A 189 6.15 20.62 -17.51
C LYS A 189 6.54 19.15 -17.68
N ASP A 190 7.00 18.55 -16.55
CA ASP A 190 7.54 17.21 -16.51
C ASP A 190 7.42 16.61 -15.11
N PHE A 191 7.48 15.27 -15.02
CA PHE A 191 7.57 14.57 -13.74
C PHE A 191 8.95 14.74 -13.12
N ARG A 192 8.97 15.04 -11.82
CA ARG A 192 10.19 15.24 -11.05
C ARG A 192 10.05 14.61 -9.68
N SER A 193 11.20 14.19 -9.13
CA SER A 193 11.32 13.75 -7.76
C SER A 193 12.05 14.83 -6.95
N PHE A 194 11.39 15.31 -5.90
CA PHE A 194 11.91 16.32 -5.00
C PHE A 194 12.35 15.65 -3.70
N ARG A 195 13.61 15.82 -3.30
CA ARG A 195 14.09 15.40 -1.99
C ARG A 195 13.43 16.27 -0.91
N THR A 196 12.83 15.65 0.11
CA THR A 196 12.07 16.36 1.14
C THR A 196 12.96 17.19 2.06
N ASP A 197 14.21 16.78 2.25
CA ASP A 197 15.24 17.49 3.01
C ASP A 197 15.76 18.77 2.32
N ARG A 198 15.56 18.89 0.99
CA ARG A 198 15.94 20.07 0.20
C ARG A 198 14.81 21.10 0.04
N VAL A 199 13.64 20.83 0.58
CA VAL A 199 12.55 21.80 0.62
C VAL A 199 12.92 22.88 1.64
N VAL A 200 12.92 24.14 1.22
CA VAL A 200 13.18 25.30 2.10
C VAL A 200 11.87 25.72 2.77
N ASP A 201 10.79 25.80 2.00
CA ASP A 201 9.44 26.12 2.46
C ASP A 201 8.39 25.45 1.58
N ALA A 202 7.19 25.22 2.14
CA ALA A 202 6.08 24.59 1.44
C ALA A 202 4.74 25.24 1.81
N VAL A 203 4.05 25.77 0.82
CA VAL A 203 2.69 26.31 0.94
C VAL A 203 1.71 25.33 0.33
N TYR A 204 0.78 24.86 1.15
CA TYR A 204 -0.25 23.91 0.75
C TYR A 204 -1.47 24.66 0.19
N LEU A 205 -1.68 24.57 -1.12
CA LEU A 205 -2.71 25.30 -1.82
C LEU A 205 -4.05 24.56 -1.77
N ASP A 206 -5.16 25.33 -1.70
CA ASP A 206 -6.51 24.73 -1.81
C ASP A 206 -6.88 24.42 -3.27
N GLU A 207 -6.07 24.86 -4.21
CA GLU A 207 -6.27 24.66 -5.63
C GLU A 207 -6.03 23.20 -6.03
N LYS A 208 -7.01 22.58 -6.69
CA LYS A 208 -6.84 21.26 -7.32
C LYS A 208 -6.12 21.42 -8.65
N TYR A 209 -5.27 20.45 -8.97
CA TYR A 209 -4.72 20.39 -10.32
C TYR A 209 -5.77 19.86 -11.33
N PRO A 210 -5.66 20.26 -12.63
CA PRO A 210 -6.74 20.05 -13.61
C PRO A 210 -6.90 18.59 -14.04
N GLU A 211 -5.90 17.75 -13.82
CA GLU A 211 -5.92 16.37 -14.24
C GLU A 211 -6.52 15.45 -13.17
N ARG A 212 -7.21 14.37 -13.60
CA ARG A 212 -7.68 13.36 -12.65
C ARG A 212 -6.50 12.63 -12.03
N ARG A 213 -6.52 12.48 -10.70
CA ARG A 213 -5.44 11.85 -9.92
C ARG A 213 -4.98 10.50 -10.49
N ASP A 214 -5.92 9.64 -10.86
CA ASP A 214 -5.61 8.30 -11.37
C ASP A 214 -4.93 8.35 -12.74
N ALA A 215 -5.35 9.30 -13.61
CA ALA A 215 -4.73 9.54 -14.90
C ALA A 215 -3.29 10.08 -14.76
N LEU A 216 -3.09 11.07 -13.88
CA LEU A 216 -1.75 11.60 -13.57
C LEU A 216 -0.82 10.51 -13.04
N ARG A 217 -1.30 9.67 -12.13
CA ARG A 217 -0.55 8.55 -11.58
C ARG A 217 -0.21 7.48 -12.63
N ALA A 218 -1.12 7.23 -13.58
CA ALA A 218 -0.87 6.30 -14.68
C ALA A 218 0.23 6.82 -15.61
N LYS A 219 0.20 8.10 -16.00
CA LYS A 219 1.24 8.76 -16.80
C LYS A 219 2.60 8.72 -16.09
N TRP A 220 2.62 9.05 -14.79
CA TRP A 220 3.84 8.98 -14.01
C TRP A 220 4.45 7.56 -14.00
N ARG A 221 3.63 6.52 -13.80
CA ARG A 221 4.14 5.13 -13.86
C ARG A 221 4.71 4.76 -15.22
N GLN A 222 4.13 5.26 -16.30
CA GLN A 222 4.65 5.04 -17.66
C GLN A 222 5.97 5.78 -17.90
N SER A 223 6.21 6.93 -17.23
CA SER A 223 7.46 7.67 -17.31
C SER A 223 8.59 7.05 -16.47
N LEU A 224 8.26 6.14 -15.55
CA LEU A 224 9.25 5.35 -14.81
C LEU A 224 9.73 4.23 -15.72
N VAL A 225 10.83 4.47 -16.43
CA VAL A 225 11.56 3.38 -17.10
C VAL A 225 12.24 2.57 -15.99
N TRP A 226 11.53 1.60 -15.45
CA TRP A 226 12.12 0.61 -14.56
C TRP A 226 12.75 -0.48 -15.43
N GLU A 227 14.04 -0.36 -15.67
CA GLU A 227 14.82 -1.49 -16.15
C GLU A 227 15.08 -2.39 -14.95
N PRO A 228 14.59 -3.66 -14.94
CA PRO A 228 15.00 -4.60 -13.91
C PRO A 228 16.53 -4.75 -13.98
N PRO A 229 17.22 -4.93 -12.83
CA PRO A 229 18.63 -5.25 -12.86
C PRO A 229 18.81 -6.46 -13.78
N SER A 230 19.63 -6.32 -14.80
CA SER A 230 20.04 -7.45 -15.64
C SER A 230 20.70 -8.47 -14.71
N ASP A 231 20.12 -9.67 -14.67
CA ASP A 231 20.69 -10.79 -13.94
C ASP A 231 22.17 -10.94 -14.37
N ALA A 232 23.07 -10.66 -13.42
CA ALA A 232 24.49 -10.92 -13.53
C ALA A 232 24.83 -12.11 -12.65
#